data_78d289502caf0ed3825b55cb70eeb5d4
#
_entry.id   78d289502caf0ed3825b55cb70eeb5d4
#
_cell.length_a   1.000
_cell.length_b   1.000
_cell.length_c   1.000
_cell.angle_alpha   90.00
_cell.angle_beta   90.00
_cell.angle_gamma   90.00
#
_symmetry.space_group_name_H-M   'P 1'
#
loop_
_entity.id
_entity.type
_entity.pdbx_description
1 polymer ?
#
loop_
_entity_poly.entity_id
_entity_poly.type
_entity_poly.pdbx_seq_one_letter_code
_entity_poly.pdbx_strand_id
1 'polypeptide(L)'
;MTGGQYSPTTPSGDYATTAPYGNIDRDFDIPLLAKSAGATFTARVTAYGINEAIKVMERAIRHKGFSVVDVASICPSYYGRKNKKGDVVKMLQWQRDNSVPVKAAEKMSKEELQGKIITGIFNDEQYPEYTDEYEKIIERAGGR
;
A
#
# COMPACT_ATOMS: atom_id res chain seq x y z
N MET A 1 -13.91 -2.57 -1.67
CA MET A 1 -14.42 -2.67 -3.06
C MET A 1 -15.74 -1.92 -3.15
N THR A 2 -15.85 -0.92 -3.99
CA THR A 2 -17.01 0.00 -4.04
C THR A 2 -18.29 -0.72 -4.41
N GLY A 3 -18.40 -1.26 -5.63
CA GLY A 3 -19.53 -2.07 -6.09
C GLY A 3 -19.19 -3.57 -6.19
N GLY A 4 -18.11 -4.00 -5.58
CA GLY A 4 -17.61 -5.37 -5.66
C GLY A 4 -16.82 -5.69 -6.94
N GLN A 5 -16.53 -4.68 -7.77
CA GLN A 5 -15.70 -4.84 -8.96
C GLN A 5 -14.24 -5.14 -8.60
N TYR A 6 -13.53 -5.82 -9.49
CA TYR A 6 -12.09 -5.98 -9.34
C TYR A 6 -11.35 -4.65 -9.66
N SER A 7 -10.13 -4.54 -9.17
CA SER A 7 -9.24 -3.40 -9.38
C SER A 7 -7.84 -3.91 -9.74
N PRO A 8 -6.94 -3.06 -10.20
CA PRO A 8 -5.55 -3.45 -10.43
C PRO A 8 -4.83 -4.08 -9.24
N THR A 9 -5.33 -3.85 -8.01
CA THR A 9 -4.78 -4.45 -6.78
C THR A 9 -5.52 -5.70 -6.32
N THR A 10 -6.49 -6.20 -7.08
CA THR A 10 -7.17 -7.46 -6.74
C THR A 10 -6.21 -8.62 -7.00
N PRO A 11 -5.94 -9.49 -6.00
CA PRO A 11 -5.02 -10.61 -6.18
C PRO A 11 -5.43 -11.51 -7.35
N SER A 12 -4.42 -12.04 -8.03
CA SER A 12 -4.63 -13.01 -9.10
C SER A 12 -5.35 -14.26 -8.56
N GLY A 13 -6.37 -14.72 -9.29
CA GLY A 13 -7.22 -15.84 -8.90
C GLY A 13 -8.41 -15.46 -8.02
N ASP A 14 -8.43 -14.29 -7.39
CA ASP A 14 -9.54 -13.88 -6.53
C ASP A 14 -10.75 -13.40 -7.35
N TYR A 15 -11.93 -13.59 -6.77
CA TYR A 15 -13.21 -13.32 -7.40
C TYR A 15 -13.72 -11.91 -7.08
N ALA A 16 -14.32 -11.27 -8.07
CA ALA A 16 -15.00 -10.00 -7.93
C ALA A 16 -16.32 -10.01 -8.73
N THR A 17 -17.15 -8.98 -8.62
CA THR A 17 -18.40 -8.89 -9.39
C THR A 17 -18.11 -8.85 -10.88
N THR A 18 -17.06 -8.14 -11.29
CA THR A 18 -16.65 -8.04 -12.70
C THR A 18 -15.57 -9.07 -13.10
N ALA A 19 -15.19 -9.95 -12.19
CA ALA A 19 -14.32 -11.10 -12.46
C ALA A 19 -14.94 -12.37 -11.85
N PRO A 20 -16.05 -12.89 -12.40
CA PRO A 20 -16.81 -14.00 -11.83
C PRO A 20 -16.09 -15.35 -11.93
N TYR A 21 -15.10 -15.45 -12.80
CA TYR A 21 -14.27 -16.65 -13.00
C TYR A 21 -12.87 -16.53 -12.34
N GLY A 22 -12.64 -15.47 -11.58
CA GLY A 22 -11.35 -15.13 -10.98
C GLY A 22 -10.57 -14.08 -11.79
N ASN A 23 -9.82 -13.25 -11.09
CA ASN A 23 -8.93 -12.28 -11.72
C ASN A 23 -7.73 -12.99 -12.34
N ILE A 24 -7.43 -12.74 -13.62
CA ILE A 24 -6.28 -13.30 -14.34
C ILE A 24 -5.11 -12.34 -14.42
N ASP A 25 -5.32 -11.06 -14.08
CA ASP A 25 -4.29 -10.04 -14.12
C ASP A 25 -3.34 -10.19 -12.91
N ARG A 26 -2.10 -9.75 -13.10
CA ARG A 26 -1.17 -9.59 -11.98
C ARG A 26 -1.56 -8.34 -11.20
N ASP A 27 -1.60 -8.48 -9.88
CA ASP A 27 -1.89 -7.37 -9.00
C ASP A 27 -0.75 -6.33 -8.97
N PHE A 28 -1.14 -5.07 -8.89
CA PHE A 28 -0.20 -3.95 -8.78
C PHE A 28 0.37 -3.85 -7.38
N ASP A 29 1.68 -3.65 -7.30
CA ASP A 29 2.33 -3.23 -6.07
C ASP A 29 2.33 -1.69 -6.00
N ILE A 30 1.41 -1.12 -5.22
CA ILE A 30 1.23 0.34 -5.12
C ILE A 30 2.47 1.05 -4.58
N PRO A 31 3.14 0.60 -3.49
CA PRO A 31 4.38 1.21 -3.04
C PRO A 31 5.50 1.21 -4.08
N LEU A 32 5.65 0.11 -4.81
CA LEU A 32 6.67 -0.01 -5.86
C LEU A 32 6.34 0.90 -7.05
N LEU A 33 5.08 0.96 -7.46
CA LEU A 33 4.61 1.84 -8.52
C LEU A 33 4.84 3.32 -8.15
N ALA A 34 4.47 3.70 -6.93
CA ALA A 34 4.65 5.06 -6.43
C ALA A 34 6.14 5.44 -6.36
N LYS A 35 7.00 4.54 -5.87
CA LYS A 35 8.46 4.72 -5.89
C LYS A 35 8.98 4.95 -7.30
N SER A 36 8.56 4.12 -8.24
CA SER A 36 8.98 4.24 -9.65
C SER A 36 8.47 5.54 -10.31
N ALA A 37 7.36 6.09 -9.82
CA ALA A 37 6.82 7.38 -10.22
C ALA A 37 7.47 8.59 -9.51
N GLY A 38 8.46 8.36 -8.64
CA GLY A 38 9.22 9.42 -7.96
C GLY A 38 8.75 9.77 -6.56
N ALA A 39 7.89 8.96 -5.94
CA ALA A 39 7.56 9.16 -4.52
C ALA A 39 8.79 8.92 -3.65
N THR A 40 9.10 9.91 -2.80
CA THR A 40 10.28 9.91 -1.94
C THR A 40 10.05 9.16 -0.63
N PHE A 41 8.79 8.98 -0.24
CA PHE A 41 8.39 8.11 0.86
C PHE A 41 7.29 7.15 0.39
N THR A 42 7.52 5.84 0.52
CA THR A 42 6.49 4.83 0.21
C THR A 42 6.41 3.78 1.30
N ALA A 43 5.20 3.44 1.70
CA ALA A 43 4.96 2.46 2.75
C ALA A 43 3.68 1.66 2.51
N ARG A 44 3.60 0.47 3.11
CA ARG A 44 2.35 -0.29 3.23
C ARG A 44 2.12 -0.70 4.67
N VAL A 45 0.88 -0.55 5.11
CA VAL A 45 0.39 -0.99 6.42
C VAL A 45 -0.90 -1.77 6.25
N THR A 46 -1.35 -2.46 7.30
CA THR A 46 -2.61 -3.21 7.29
C THR A 46 -3.58 -2.64 8.32
N ALA A 47 -4.88 -2.88 8.12
CA ALA A 47 -5.90 -2.50 9.08
C ALA A 47 -5.73 -3.23 10.44
N TYR A 48 -5.16 -4.43 10.45
CA TYR A 48 -4.81 -5.12 11.70
C TYR A 48 -3.69 -4.41 12.47
N GLY A 49 -2.67 -3.92 11.78
CA GLY A 49 -1.48 -3.29 12.35
C GLY A 49 -1.67 -1.80 12.66
N ILE A 50 -2.76 -1.41 13.33
CA ILE A 50 -3.14 -0.01 13.53
C ILE A 50 -2.05 0.83 14.22
N ASN A 51 -1.34 0.29 15.20
CA ASN A 51 -0.28 1.02 15.89
C ASN A 51 0.92 1.33 14.98
N GLU A 52 1.24 0.42 14.07
CA GLU A 52 2.26 0.65 13.04
C GLU A 52 1.76 1.63 11.99
N ALA A 53 0.49 1.50 11.59
CA ALA A 53 -0.15 2.42 10.65
C ALA A 53 -0.10 3.88 11.14
N ILE A 54 -0.39 4.13 12.42
CA ILE A 54 -0.31 5.47 13.01
C ILE A 54 1.11 6.03 12.88
N LYS A 55 2.13 5.27 13.28
CA LYS A 55 3.54 5.70 13.21
C LYS A 55 4.00 6.00 11.79
N VAL A 56 3.62 5.13 10.85
CA VAL A 56 3.95 5.30 9.43
C VAL A 56 3.26 6.53 8.85
N MET A 57 1.98 6.75 9.17
CA MET A 57 1.23 7.92 8.72
C MET A 57 1.81 9.22 9.29
N GLU A 58 2.14 9.27 10.59
CA GLU A 58 2.81 10.43 11.19
C GLU A 58 4.13 10.75 10.47
N ARG A 59 4.92 9.71 10.17
CA ARG A 59 6.19 9.88 9.44
C ARG A 59 5.95 10.38 8.03
N ALA A 60 4.98 9.84 7.32
CA ALA A 60 4.60 10.26 5.97
C ALA A 60 4.15 11.73 5.91
N ILE A 61 3.38 12.19 6.92
CA ILE A 61 2.91 13.58 7.02
C ILE A 61 4.07 14.53 7.32
N ARG A 62 5.05 14.10 8.13
CA ARG A 62 6.23 14.90 8.48
C ARG A 62 7.32 14.88 7.40
N HIS A 63 7.23 13.95 6.47
CA HIS A 63 8.20 13.80 5.38
C HIS A 63 8.13 14.98 4.43
N LYS A 64 9.27 15.59 4.12
CA LYS A 64 9.39 16.60 3.06
C LYS A 64 9.55 15.91 1.71
N GLY A 65 8.56 16.09 0.84
CA GLY A 65 8.50 15.47 -0.47
C GLY A 65 7.15 14.80 -0.74
N PHE A 66 7.12 13.88 -1.68
CA PHE A 66 5.90 13.15 -2.04
C PHE A 66 5.81 11.81 -1.30
N SER A 67 4.79 11.67 -0.45
CA SER A 67 4.57 10.47 0.36
C SER A 67 3.36 9.68 -0.12
N VAL A 68 3.50 8.35 -0.19
CA VAL A 68 2.41 7.42 -0.48
C VAL A 68 2.37 6.33 0.59
N VAL A 69 1.23 6.19 1.24
CA VAL A 69 0.97 5.10 2.20
C VAL A 69 -0.20 4.26 1.69
N ASP A 70 0.10 3.03 1.32
CA ASP A 70 -0.90 2.02 0.95
C ASP A 70 -1.42 1.33 2.20
N VAL A 71 -2.72 1.46 2.46
CA VAL A 71 -3.38 0.82 3.61
C VAL A 71 -4.17 -0.38 3.15
N ALA A 72 -3.61 -1.57 3.30
CA ALA A 72 -4.31 -2.81 3.00
C ALA A 72 -5.43 -3.02 4.01
N SER A 73 -6.66 -2.69 3.62
CA SER A 73 -7.86 -2.87 4.42
C SER A 73 -8.61 -4.14 4.05
N ILE A 74 -9.59 -4.52 4.87
CA ILE A 74 -10.49 -5.65 4.60
C ILE A 74 -11.80 -5.15 3.98
N CYS A 75 -12.41 -6.00 3.15
CA CYS A 75 -13.75 -5.78 2.61
C CYS A 75 -14.61 -7.03 2.85
N PRO A 76 -15.27 -7.19 4.00
CA PRO A 76 -16.04 -8.40 4.30
C PRO A 76 -17.30 -8.52 3.43
N SER A 77 -17.90 -7.39 3.03
CA SER A 77 -19.19 -7.36 2.31
C SER A 77 -19.12 -7.97 0.91
N TYR A 78 -18.10 -7.62 0.13
CA TYR A 78 -17.94 -8.11 -1.25
C TYR A 78 -16.80 -9.10 -1.38
N TYR A 79 -15.58 -8.66 -1.11
CA TYR A 79 -14.38 -9.48 -1.29
C TYR A 79 -14.36 -10.70 -0.37
N GLY A 80 -14.58 -10.50 0.92
CA GLY A 80 -14.55 -11.58 1.91
C GLY A 80 -15.61 -12.65 1.61
N ARG A 81 -16.84 -12.20 1.29
CA ARG A 81 -17.94 -13.11 0.96
C ARG A 81 -17.69 -13.88 -0.35
N LYS A 82 -17.28 -13.18 -1.43
CA LYS A 82 -17.03 -13.84 -2.72
C LYS A 82 -15.87 -14.83 -2.66
N ASN A 83 -14.83 -14.50 -1.90
CA ASN A 83 -13.61 -15.32 -1.78
C ASN A 83 -13.61 -16.23 -0.54
N LYS A 84 -14.74 -16.37 0.15
CA LYS A 84 -14.91 -17.23 1.34
C LYS A 84 -13.85 -16.98 2.42
N LYS A 85 -13.44 -15.71 2.57
CA LYS A 85 -12.39 -15.32 3.56
C LYS A 85 -12.92 -15.26 5.01
N GLY A 86 -14.19 -15.61 5.24
CA GLY A 86 -14.83 -15.60 6.55
C GLY A 86 -15.40 -14.24 6.94
N ASP A 87 -15.56 -14.05 8.24
CA ASP A 87 -16.03 -12.81 8.84
C ASP A 87 -14.92 -11.77 9.03
N VAL A 88 -15.26 -10.60 9.55
CA VAL A 88 -14.32 -9.49 9.82
C VAL A 88 -13.15 -9.94 10.69
N VAL A 89 -13.41 -10.71 11.73
CA VAL A 89 -12.38 -11.16 12.69
C VAL A 89 -11.38 -12.09 12.00
N LYS A 90 -11.88 -13.05 11.24
CA LYS A 90 -11.03 -13.99 10.47
C LYS A 90 -10.19 -13.25 9.42
N MET A 91 -10.76 -12.25 8.75
CA MET A 91 -10.01 -11.45 7.77
C MET A 91 -8.89 -10.63 8.43
N LEU A 92 -9.14 -10.05 9.61
CA LEU A 92 -8.10 -9.35 10.38
C LEU A 92 -7.03 -10.31 10.89
N GLN A 93 -7.42 -11.47 11.41
CA GLN A 93 -6.48 -12.52 11.83
C GLN A 93 -5.61 -12.98 10.65
N TRP A 94 -6.22 -13.15 9.47
CA TRP A 94 -5.48 -13.47 8.26
C TRP A 94 -4.44 -12.40 7.91
N GLN A 95 -4.77 -11.12 8.03
CA GLN A 95 -3.79 -10.04 7.84
C GLN A 95 -2.64 -10.15 8.83
N ARG A 96 -2.92 -10.42 10.12
CA ARG A 96 -1.88 -10.66 11.13
C ARG A 96 -0.92 -11.78 10.72
N ASP A 97 -1.49 -12.92 10.34
CA ASP A 97 -0.73 -14.16 10.10
C ASP A 97 -0.01 -14.16 8.74
N ASN A 98 -0.41 -13.25 7.84
CA ASN A 98 0.16 -13.15 6.50
C ASN A 98 0.88 -11.82 6.22
N SER A 99 1.03 -10.95 7.21
CA SER A 99 1.87 -9.75 7.09
C SER A 99 3.32 -10.09 7.37
N VAL A 100 4.21 -9.63 6.50
CA VAL A 100 5.66 -9.81 6.61
C VAL A 100 6.34 -8.46 6.52
N PRO A 101 7.13 -8.04 7.51
CA PRO A 101 7.89 -6.80 7.43
C PRO A 101 8.86 -6.81 6.24
N VAL A 102 9.02 -5.68 5.53
CA VAL A 102 9.88 -5.57 4.34
C VAL A 102 11.30 -6.08 4.60
N LYS A 103 11.88 -5.77 5.75
CA LYS A 103 13.23 -6.26 6.14
C LYS A 103 13.32 -7.79 6.28
N ALA A 104 12.23 -8.44 6.65
CA ALA A 104 12.18 -9.90 6.71
C ALA A 104 11.95 -10.48 5.31
N ALA A 105 11.09 -9.84 4.52
CA ALA A 105 10.78 -10.25 3.15
C ALA A 105 12.01 -10.26 2.23
N GLU A 106 12.99 -9.36 2.44
CA GLU A 106 14.26 -9.32 1.70
C GLU A 106 15.08 -10.62 1.81
N LYS A 107 14.83 -11.40 2.84
CA LYS A 107 15.54 -12.68 3.11
C LYS A 107 14.75 -13.92 2.70
N MET A 108 13.53 -13.73 2.22
CA MET A 108 12.61 -14.80 1.85
C MET A 108 12.60 -15.04 0.35
N SER A 109 12.32 -16.25 -0.05
CA SER A 109 12.15 -16.60 -1.46
C SER A 109 10.80 -16.06 -2.00
N LYS A 110 10.68 -15.99 -3.33
CA LYS A 110 9.42 -15.57 -3.98
C LYS A 110 8.27 -16.51 -3.65
N GLU A 111 8.56 -17.79 -3.50
CA GLU A 111 7.60 -18.84 -3.16
C GLU A 111 7.07 -18.65 -1.74
N GLU A 112 7.94 -18.31 -0.78
CA GLU A 112 7.58 -18.03 0.62
C GLU A 112 6.75 -16.73 0.75
N LEU A 113 6.97 -15.78 -0.15
CA LEU A 113 6.24 -14.51 -0.18
C LEU A 113 4.90 -14.60 -0.91
N GLN A 114 4.62 -15.71 -1.59
CA GLN A 114 3.37 -15.86 -2.33
C GLN A 114 2.16 -15.77 -1.39
N GLY A 115 1.23 -14.85 -1.68
CA GLY A 115 0.03 -14.61 -0.87
C GLY A 115 0.30 -13.86 0.44
N LYS A 116 1.51 -13.35 0.68
CA LYS A 116 1.84 -12.51 1.84
C LYS A 116 1.64 -11.04 1.54
N ILE A 117 1.37 -10.26 2.59
CA ILE A 117 1.33 -8.80 2.54
C ILE A 117 2.68 -8.29 3.08
N ILE A 118 3.51 -7.74 2.22
CA ILE A 118 4.76 -7.12 2.66
C ILE A 118 4.42 -5.73 3.22
N THR A 119 4.79 -5.47 4.48
CA THR A 119 4.45 -4.26 5.22
C THR A 119 5.69 -3.50 5.68
N GLY A 120 5.53 -2.21 5.92
CA GLY A 120 6.59 -1.33 6.38
C GLY A 120 6.93 -0.23 5.38
N ILE A 121 8.08 0.40 5.55
CA ILE A 121 8.57 1.49 4.70
C ILE A 121 9.47 0.88 3.62
N PHE A 122 9.12 1.09 2.35
CA PHE A 122 9.85 0.61 1.17
C PHE A 122 10.84 1.63 0.66
N ASN A 123 10.54 2.91 0.84
CA ASN A 123 11.38 4.02 0.41
C ASN A 123 11.25 5.18 1.39
N ASP A 124 12.36 5.83 1.70
CA ASP A 124 12.41 7.00 2.59
C ASP A 124 13.67 7.80 2.25
N GLU A 125 13.57 8.59 1.20
CA GLU A 125 14.67 9.36 0.62
C GLU A 125 14.39 10.85 0.81
N GLN A 126 15.44 11.62 1.05
CA GLN A 126 15.35 13.07 1.17
C GLN A 126 15.58 13.71 -0.20
N TYR A 127 14.59 14.44 -0.67
CA TYR A 127 14.67 15.26 -1.88
C TYR A 127 14.18 16.66 -1.60
N PRO A 128 14.59 17.67 -2.40
CA PRO A 128 14.01 18.99 -2.32
C PRO A 128 12.49 18.95 -2.45
N GLU A 129 11.83 19.62 -1.55
CA GLU A 129 10.37 19.69 -1.54
C GLU A 129 9.91 20.77 -2.54
N TYR A 130 8.76 20.56 -3.20
CA TYR A 130 8.29 21.43 -4.27
C TYR A 130 8.12 22.88 -3.81
N THR A 131 7.56 23.14 -2.62
CA THR A 131 7.33 24.48 -2.13
C THR A 131 8.64 25.19 -1.80
N ASP A 132 9.62 24.48 -1.22
CA ASP A 132 10.96 25.01 -0.97
C ASP A 132 11.66 25.43 -2.29
N GLU A 133 11.51 24.63 -3.35
CA GLU A 133 12.06 24.97 -4.68
C GLU A 133 11.27 26.09 -5.37
N TYR A 134 9.97 26.12 -5.18
CA TYR A 134 9.12 27.19 -5.74
C TYR A 134 9.39 28.56 -5.11
N GLU A 135 9.66 28.60 -3.81
CA GLU A 135 10.10 29.85 -3.14
C GLU A 135 11.37 30.42 -3.74
N LYS A 136 12.35 29.59 -4.06
CA LYS A 136 13.56 30.03 -4.76
C LYS A 136 13.28 30.66 -6.13
N ILE A 137 12.23 30.18 -6.82
CA ILE A 137 11.79 30.78 -8.09
C ILE A 137 11.16 32.16 -7.83
N ILE A 138 10.32 32.28 -6.81
CA ILE A 138 9.71 33.56 -6.41
C ILE A 138 10.79 34.60 -6.09
N GLU A 139 11.78 34.23 -5.28
CA GLU A 139 12.92 35.08 -4.93
C GLU A 139 13.70 35.54 -6.18
N ARG A 140 14.02 34.61 -7.10
CA ARG A 140 14.72 34.95 -8.36
C ARG A 140 13.89 35.83 -9.28
N ALA A 141 12.56 35.69 -9.25
CA ALA A 141 11.64 36.54 -10.02
C ALA A 141 11.43 37.93 -9.42
N GLY A 142 12.12 38.27 -8.32
CA GLY A 142 12.00 39.58 -7.64
C GLY A 142 10.77 39.65 -6.74
N GLY A 143 10.29 38.52 -6.22
CA GLY A 143 9.24 38.47 -5.19
C GLY A 143 9.72 39.17 -3.93
N ARG A 144 8.85 40.05 -3.39
CA ARG A 144 9.06 40.76 -2.11
C ARG A 144 8.55 39.94 -0.97
#